data_d0c387f82bd1e52b1e1602bdebb61078
#
_entry.id   d0c387f82bd1e52b1e1602bdebb61078
#
_cell.length_a   1.000
_cell.length_b   1.000
_cell.length_c   1.000
_cell.angle_alpha   90.00
_cell.angle_beta   90.00
_cell.angle_gamma   90.00
#
_symmetry.space_group_name_H-M   'P 1'
#
loop_
_entity.id
_entity.type
_entity.pdbx_description
1 polymer ?
#
loop_
_entity_poly.entity_id
_entity_poly.type
_entity_poly.pdbx_seq_one_letter_code
_entity_poly.pdbx_strand_id
1 'polypeptide(L)'
;FYTYLGYGIVLYALVKLKELFVKPVKRVLPPDSDLPEVTLFITAFNEEDVVDEKMENSLALDYPADKLRIVWVTDGSDDNTNDRLQTRWNGKATVYFQPKRQGKTAAMTRGMTLVRTPLVVFTDANTMVNSEAIREIVLAFQNPKVGCVAGEKRIAVQTKDGAAAGGEGIYWKYESTLKALDSRLYSAVGAAGELFAVRRELFEPMEPDTLLDDFILSLRIAMKGYTIAYCTNAYAIESGSADMGEEEKRKVRIAAGGLQSIWRLRPLLNPFHYGILSFQYTSHRVLRWSVTPFLLFALLPLNIVVLLLGGSPLFYGILLGLQILFYGMG
;
A
#
# COMPACT_ATOMS: atom_id res chain seq x y z
N PHE A 1 11.81 -14.94 -13.48
CA PHE A 1 12.58 -15.32 -12.29
C PHE A 1 12.99 -14.09 -11.46
N TYR A 2 13.71 -13.12 -12.06
CA TYR A 2 14.28 -11.98 -11.33
C TYR A 2 13.24 -11.22 -10.50
N THR A 3 12.11 -10.85 -11.09
CA THR A 3 11.08 -10.00 -10.48
C THR A 3 10.34 -10.64 -9.31
N TYR A 4 10.27 -11.97 -9.26
CA TYR A 4 9.55 -12.69 -8.20
C TYR A 4 10.49 -13.32 -7.15
N LEU A 5 11.66 -13.81 -7.53
CA LEU A 5 12.58 -14.47 -6.62
C LEU A 5 13.95 -13.80 -6.58
N GLY A 6 14.54 -13.49 -7.74
CA GLY A 6 15.90 -12.97 -7.84
C GLY A 6 16.05 -11.61 -7.15
N TYR A 7 15.07 -10.73 -7.28
CA TYR A 7 15.08 -9.43 -6.59
C TYR A 7 15.14 -9.58 -5.07
N GLY A 8 14.33 -10.46 -4.50
CA GLY A 8 14.34 -10.71 -3.05
C GLY A 8 15.69 -11.20 -2.54
N ILE A 9 16.35 -12.08 -3.31
CA ILE A 9 17.71 -12.58 -2.97
C ILE A 9 18.74 -11.45 -3.00
N VAL A 10 18.75 -10.66 -4.09
CA VAL A 10 19.64 -9.50 -4.25
C VAL A 10 19.40 -8.47 -3.14
N LEU A 11 18.15 -8.16 -2.88
CA LEU A 11 17.75 -7.21 -1.85
C LEU A 11 18.20 -7.66 -0.46
N TYR A 12 18.01 -8.94 -0.12
CA TYR A 12 18.46 -9.50 1.14
C TYR A 12 19.99 -9.39 1.29
N ALA A 13 20.75 -9.75 0.24
CA ALA A 13 22.20 -9.64 0.25
C ALA A 13 22.66 -8.18 0.45
N LEU A 14 22.05 -7.21 -0.26
CA LEU A 14 22.36 -5.78 -0.12
C LEU A 14 22.03 -5.26 1.28
N VAL A 15 20.90 -5.66 1.85
CA VAL A 15 20.55 -5.30 3.24
C VAL A 15 21.58 -5.84 4.22
N LYS A 16 21.96 -7.13 4.09
CA LYS A 16 22.98 -7.73 4.96
C LYS A 16 24.32 -7.04 4.82
N LEU A 17 24.74 -6.73 3.61
CA LEU A 17 25.97 -5.97 3.37
C LEU A 17 25.93 -4.58 4.03
N LYS A 18 24.82 -3.84 3.88
CA LYS A 18 24.64 -2.53 4.54
C LYS A 18 24.72 -2.63 6.06
N GLU A 19 24.10 -3.66 6.66
CA GLU A 19 24.04 -3.87 8.11
C GLU A 19 25.42 -4.19 8.73
N LEU A 20 26.39 -4.65 7.93
CA LEU A 20 27.79 -4.79 8.39
C LEU A 20 28.43 -3.44 8.72
N PHE A 21 28.02 -2.37 8.03
CA PHE A 21 28.61 -1.03 8.17
C PHE A 21 27.74 -0.05 8.93
N VAL A 22 26.40 -0.24 8.89
CA VAL A 22 25.43 0.69 9.47
C VAL A 22 24.50 -0.07 10.41
N LYS A 23 24.68 0.14 11.71
CA LYS A 23 23.78 -0.46 12.71
C LYS A 23 22.42 0.25 12.72
N PRO A 24 21.30 -0.48 12.86
CA PRO A 24 19.99 0.13 13.03
C PRO A 24 19.96 1.03 14.28
N VAL A 25 19.45 2.23 14.12
CA VAL A 25 19.25 3.15 15.25
C VAL A 25 17.98 2.74 15.99
N LYS A 26 18.12 2.36 17.25
CA LYS A 26 16.97 2.10 18.12
C LYS A 26 16.33 3.44 18.51
N ARG A 27 15.07 3.63 18.13
CA ARG A 27 14.27 4.80 18.51
C ARG A 27 13.38 4.46 19.67
N VAL A 28 13.07 5.46 20.47
CA VAL A 28 12.18 5.35 21.64
C VAL A 28 11.10 6.39 21.46
N LEU A 29 9.86 6.01 21.72
CA LEU A 29 8.76 6.96 21.75
C LEU A 29 8.97 7.98 22.85
N PRO A 30 8.69 9.27 22.59
CA PRO A 30 8.67 10.28 23.64
C PRO A 30 7.51 10.01 24.61
N PRO A 31 7.53 10.64 25.80
CA PRO A 31 6.39 10.63 26.71
C PRO A 31 5.12 11.13 26.03
N ASP A 32 3.95 10.76 26.54
CA ASP A 32 2.66 11.15 25.96
C ASP A 32 2.48 12.67 25.85
N SER A 33 3.06 13.44 26.79
CA SER A 33 3.09 14.92 26.72
C SER A 33 3.73 15.47 25.45
N ASP A 34 4.74 14.78 24.91
CA ASP A 34 5.56 15.24 23.80
C ASP A 34 5.20 14.60 22.46
N LEU A 35 4.21 13.68 22.46
CA LEU A 35 3.69 13.09 21.23
C LEU A 35 3.07 14.17 20.34
N PRO A 36 3.25 14.11 18.99
CA PRO A 36 2.64 15.07 18.08
C PRO A 36 1.12 14.87 17.98
N GLU A 37 0.41 15.91 17.57
CA GLU A 37 -0.98 15.74 17.13
C GLU A 37 -1.02 14.96 15.82
N VAL A 38 -2.00 14.05 15.70
CA VAL A 38 -2.20 13.18 14.54
C VAL A 38 -3.65 13.27 14.09
N THR A 39 -3.89 13.36 12.79
CA THR A 39 -5.21 13.14 12.21
C THR A 39 -5.31 11.73 11.65
N LEU A 40 -6.28 10.95 12.13
CA LEU A 40 -6.75 9.73 11.48
C LEU A 40 -7.77 10.15 10.41
N PHE A 41 -7.39 10.00 9.15
CA PHE A 41 -8.13 10.47 8.00
C PHE A 41 -8.79 9.29 7.28
N ILE A 42 -10.11 9.26 7.26
CA ILE A 42 -10.91 8.17 6.72
C ILE A 42 -11.72 8.70 5.54
N THR A 43 -11.51 8.15 4.35
CA THR A 43 -12.38 8.42 3.17
C THR A 43 -13.47 7.38 3.09
N ALA A 44 -14.69 7.80 2.77
CA ALA A 44 -15.84 6.90 2.67
C ALA A 44 -16.76 7.24 1.50
N PHE A 45 -17.30 6.19 0.88
CA PHE A 45 -18.39 6.24 -0.09
C PHE A 45 -19.23 4.98 0.07
N ASN A 46 -20.47 5.12 0.57
CA ASN A 46 -21.42 4.03 0.84
C ASN A 46 -20.81 2.94 1.74
N GLU A 47 -20.54 3.31 2.98
CA GLU A 47 -19.86 2.49 3.98
C GLU A 47 -20.74 2.30 5.25
N GLU A 48 -22.09 2.40 5.11
CA GLU A 48 -23.00 2.34 6.25
C GLU A 48 -22.81 1.10 7.13
N ASP A 49 -22.45 -0.02 6.53
CA ASP A 49 -22.29 -1.30 7.24
C ASP A 49 -21.08 -1.34 8.16
N VAL A 50 -20.04 -0.53 7.89
CA VAL A 50 -18.76 -0.57 8.60
C VAL A 50 -18.46 0.68 9.44
N VAL A 51 -19.25 1.75 9.29
CA VAL A 51 -19.05 3.03 10.02
C VAL A 51 -18.93 2.80 11.53
N ASP A 52 -19.84 2.03 12.11
CA ASP A 52 -19.90 1.84 13.57
C ASP A 52 -18.66 1.08 14.06
N GLU A 53 -18.31 -0.03 13.40
CA GLU A 53 -17.14 -0.82 13.74
C GLU A 53 -15.84 0.00 13.57
N LYS A 54 -15.74 0.77 12.48
CA LYS A 54 -14.58 1.63 12.24
C LYS A 54 -14.45 2.73 13.27
N MET A 55 -15.55 3.33 13.70
CA MET A 55 -15.53 4.36 14.75
C MET A 55 -15.12 3.77 16.10
N GLU A 56 -15.66 2.62 16.49
CA GLU A 56 -15.27 1.92 17.71
C GLU A 56 -13.77 1.56 17.67
N ASN A 57 -13.29 1.01 16.55
CA ASN A 57 -11.87 0.74 16.34
C ASN A 57 -11.01 2.00 16.45
N SER A 58 -11.44 3.11 15.84
CA SER A 58 -10.70 4.38 15.87
C SER A 58 -10.60 5.01 17.26
N LEU A 59 -11.65 4.86 18.06
CA LEU A 59 -11.68 5.36 19.45
C LEU A 59 -10.90 4.47 20.43
N ALA A 60 -10.68 3.19 20.07
CA ALA A 60 -9.90 2.22 20.85
C ALA A 60 -8.39 2.27 20.57
N LEU A 61 -7.92 3.15 19.68
CA LEU A 61 -6.49 3.31 19.40
C LEU A 61 -5.74 3.84 20.61
N ASP A 62 -4.60 3.23 20.93
CA ASP A 62 -3.70 3.64 22.02
C ASP A 62 -2.94 4.92 21.64
N TYR A 63 -3.61 6.05 21.73
CA TYR A 63 -3.03 7.38 21.56
C TYR A 63 -3.77 8.40 22.41
N PRO A 64 -3.10 9.46 22.96
CA PRO A 64 -3.79 10.46 23.76
C PRO A 64 -4.96 11.10 23.03
N ALA A 65 -6.16 11.06 23.65
CA ALA A 65 -7.39 11.48 23.00
C ALA A 65 -7.42 12.98 22.63
N ASP A 66 -6.67 13.80 23.35
CA ASP A 66 -6.49 15.23 23.05
C ASP A 66 -5.57 15.48 21.85
N LYS A 67 -4.79 14.46 21.44
CA LYS A 67 -3.82 14.52 20.33
C LYS A 67 -4.24 13.74 19.09
N LEU A 68 -5.30 12.93 19.17
CA LEU A 68 -5.85 12.18 18.03
C LEU A 68 -7.12 12.85 17.51
N ARG A 69 -7.09 13.30 16.26
CA ARG A 69 -8.25 13.87 15.56
C ARG A 69 -8.78 12.84 14.56
N ILE A 70 -10.04 12.41 14.72
CA ILE A 70 -10.70 11.51 13.76
C ILE A 70 -11.46 12.37 12.76
N VAL A 71 -11.14 12.20 11.48
CA VAL A 71 -11.74 12.95 10.38
C VAL A 71 -12.30 11.97 9.34
N TRP A 72 -13.57 12.10 9.06
CA TRP A 72 -14.24 11.40 7.97
C TRP A 72 -14.48 12.35 6.81
N VAL A 73 -14.15 11.92 5.61
CA VAL A 73 -14.43 12.64 4.37
C VAL A 73 -15.31 11.77 3.49
N THR A 74 -16.58 12.05 3.48
CA THR A 74 -17.55 11.31 2.68
C THR A 74 -17.73 11.98 1.32
N ASP A 75 -17.81 11.20 0.25
CA ASP A 75 -17.77 11.67 -1.13
C ASP A 75 -18.97 11.15 -1.93
N GLY A 76 -20.12 11.79 -1.76
CA GLY A 76 -21.34 11.48 -2.48
C GLY A 76 -22.05 10.21 -2.00
N SER A 77 -21.87 9.81 -0.73
CA SER A 77 -22.63 8.71 -0.14
C SER A 77 -24.13 9.01 -0.16
N ASP A 78 -24.91 8.08 -0.68
CA ASP A 78 -26.37 8.12 -0.78
C ASP A 78 -27.08 7.08 0.10
N ASP A 79 -26.30 6.32 0.90
CA ASP A 79 -26.75 5.45 1.97
C ASP A 79 -26.78 6.16 3.35
N ASN A 80 -26.91 5.40 4.45
CA ASN A 80 -26.96 5.93 5.81
C ASN A 80 -25.59 6.29 6.40
N THR A 81 -24.47 6.25 5.62
CA THR A 81 -23.12 6.56 6.12
C THR A 81 -23.06 7.91 6.84
N ASN A 82 -23.58 8.97 6.19
CA ASN A 82 -23.56 10.33 6.74
C ASN A 82 -24.45 10.48 7.97
N ASP A 83 -25.66 9.91 7.91
CA ASP A 83 -26.60 9.98 9.03
C ASP A 83 -26.04 9.31 10.29
N ARG A 84 -25.46 8.12 10.17
CA ARG A 84 -24.80 7.43 11.29
C ARG A 84 -23.65 8.25 11.89
N LEU A 85 -22.81 8.86 11.06
CA LEU A 85 -21.69 9.69 11.52
C LEU A 85 -22.20 10.94 12.25
N GLN A 86 -23.27 11.59 11.78
CA GLN A 86 -23.79 12.84 12.33
C GLN A 86 -24.68 12.63 13.56
N THR A 87 -25.38 11.51 13.66
CA THR A 87 -26.27 11.21 14.79
C THR A 87 -25.57 10.44 15.89
N ARG A 88 -25.09 9.23 15.60
CA ARG A 88 -24.49 8.31 16.60
C ARG A 88 -23.09 8.78 17.04
N TRP A 89 -22.30 9.31 16.14
CA TRP A 89 -20.90 9.68 16.37
C TRP A 89 -20.66 11.19 16.45
N ASN A 90 -21.72 11.96 16.63
CA ASN A 90 -21.62 13.42 16.78
C ASN A 90 -20.65 13.82 17.90
N GLY A 91 -19.75 14.74 17.58
CA GLY A 91 -18.73 15.22 18.52
C GLY A 91 -17.56 14.26 18.78
N LYS A 92 -17.60 13.02 18.23
CA LYS A 92 -16.47 12.06 18.32
C LYS A 92 -15.56 12.10 17.11
N ALA A 93 -16.09 12.51 15.95
CA ALA A 93 -15.33 12.69 14.72
C ALA A 93 -15.75 13.99 14.04
N THR A 94 -14.86 14.55 13.23
CA THR A 94 -15.20 15.64 12.30
C THR A 94 -15.59 15.03 10.96
N VAL A 95 -16.76 15.43 10.42
CA VAL A 95 -17.28 14.88 9.16
C VAL A 95 -17.32 15.97 8.10
N TYR A 96 -16.67 15.73 6.98
CA TYR A 96 -16.69 16.59 5.80
C TYR A 96 -17.45 15.90 4.66
N PHE A 97 -18.68 16.30 4.48
CA PHE A 97 -19.57 15.74 3.47
C PHE A 97 -19.52 16.52 2.15
N GLN A 98 -19.54 15.80 1.05
CA GLN A 98 -19.72 16.31 -0.31
C GLN A 98 -20.85 15.55 -1.00
N PRO A 99 -21.93 16.23 -1.45
CA PRO A 99 -23.11 15.55 -2.02
C PRO A 99 -22.85 14.93 -3.40
N LYS A 100 -21.88 15.45 -4.16
CA LYS A 100 -21.54 14.93 -5.48
C LYS A 100 -20.25 14.12 -5.42
N ARG A 101 -20.29 12.86 -5.81
CA ARG A 101 -19.13 11.98 -5.89
C ARG A 101 -18.08 12.52 -6.86
N GLN A 102 -16.84 12.65 -6.40
CA GLN A 102 -15.70 13.13 -7.16
C GLN A 102 -14.50 12.15 -7.12
N GLY A 103 -14.60 11.09 -6.32
CA GLY A 103 -13.57 10.06 -6.16
C GLY A 103 -12.64 10.29 -4.98
N LYS A 104 -11.95 9.22 -4.58
CA LYS A 104 -11.08 9.17 -3.38
C LYS A 104 -10.03 10.28 -3.39
N THR A 105 -9.35 10.49 -4.50
CA THR A 105 -8.28 11.51 -4.65
C THR A 105 -8.81 12.93 -4.41
N ALA A 106 -10.02 13.24 -4.94
CA ALA A 106 -10.67 14.53 -4.71
C ALA A 106 -11.11 14.69 -3.25
N ALA A 107 -11.63 13.61 -2.63
CA ALA A 107 -11.97 13.59 -1.21
C ALA A 107 -10.76 13.85 -0.33
N MET A 108 -9.63 13.18 -0.59
CA MET A 108 -8.37 13.41 0.11
C MET A 108 -7.91 14.87 -0.03
N THR A 109 -7.87 15.39 -1.26
CA THR A 109 -7.46 16.78 -1.52
C THR A 109 -8.32 17.77 -0.77
N ARG A 110 -9.65 17.61 -0.81
CA ARG A 110 -10.61 18.46 -0.10
C ARG A 110 -10.42 18.39 1.42
N GLY A 111 -10.36 17.20 1.98
CA GLY A 111 -10.20 17.01 3.41
C GLY A 111 -8.87 17.55 3.94
N MET A 112 -7.79 17.39 3.18
CA MET A 112 -6.47 17.88 3.57
C MET A 112 -6.37 19.41 3.68
N THR A 113 -7.23 20.18 3.02
CA THR A 113 -7.29 21.63 3.22
C THR A 113 -7.72 22.02 4.64
N LEU A 114 -8.40 21.13 5.33
CA LEU A 114 -8.97 21.34 6.67
C LEU A 114 -8.12 20.74 7.79
N VAL A 115 -7.25 19.79 7.47
CA VAL A 115 -6.32 19.17 8.42
C VAL A 115 -5.23 20.17 8.84
N ARG A 116 -4.92 20.21 10.16
CA ARG A 116 -3.89 21.10 10.72
C ARG A 116 -2.78 20.37 11.48
N THR A 117 -3.00 19.12 11.86
CA THR A 117 -1.99 18.31 12.58
C THR A 117 -0.76 18.05 11.72
N PRO A 118 0.43 17.91 12.32
CA PRO A 118 1.67 17.71 11.57
C PRO A 118 1.73 16.34 10.86
N LEU A 119 1.05 15.33 11.40
CA LEU A 119 1.00 13.98 10.84
C LEU A 119 -0.44 13.62 10.47
N VAL A 120 -0.59 12.94 9.34
CA VAL A 120 -1.87 12.47 8.84
C VAL A 120 -1.76 10.98 8.52
N VAL A 121 -2.60 10.18 9.15
CA VAL A 121 -2.73 8.74 8.93
C VAL A 121 -3.97 8.48 8.10
N PHE A 122 -3.79 7.99 6.89
CA PHE A 122 -4.87 7.59 6.00
C PHE A 122 -5.21 6.13 6.21
N THR A 123 -6.49 5.82 6.25
CA THR A 123 -7.00 4.45 6.33
C THR A 123 -8.35 4.34 5.63
N ASP A 124 -8.65 3.20 5.05
CA ASP A 124 -9.94 2.94 4.42
C ASP A 124 -11.02 2.68 5.51
N ALA A 125 -12.27 2.96 5.19
CA ALA A 125 -13.38 2.79 6.11
C ALA A 125 -13.61 1.32 6.52
N ASN A 126 -13.39 0.40 5.59
CA ASN A 126 -13.61 -1.04 5.76
C ASN A 126 -12.41 -1.81 6.32
N THR A 127 -11.37 -1.12 6.82
CA THR A 127 -10.18 -1.75 7.41
C THR A 127 -10.04 -1.41 8.88
N MET A 128 -9.70 -2.40 9.72
CA MET A 128 -9.51 -2.20 11.16
C MET A 128 -8.03 -2.10 11.50
N VAL A 129 -7.67 -1.05 12.20
CA VAL A 129 -6.28 -0.73 12.56
C VAL A 129 -5.97 -1.27 13.96
N ASN A 130 -4.77 -1.85 14.16
CA ASN A 130 -4.38 -2.32 15.50
C ASN A 130 -4.19 -1.16 16.48
N SER A 131 -4.38 -1.43 17.75
CA SER A 131 -4.41 -0.40 18.82
C SER A 131 -3.15 0.46 18.86
N GLU A 132 -1.97 -0.14 18.71
CA GLU A 132 -0.67 0.53 18.83
C GLU A 132 -0.21 1.20 17.52
N ALA A 133 -0.97 1.10 16.43
CA ALA A 133 -0.54 1.52 15.10
C ALA A 133 -0.09 2.97 15.03
N ILE A 134 -0.81 3.89 15.68
CA ILE A 134 -0.46 5.32 15.66
C ILE A 134 0.88 5.56 16.36
N ARG A 135 1.14 4.91 17.51
CA ARG A 135 2.42 5.00 18.22
C ARG A 135 3.58 4.48 17.38
N GLU A 136 3.40 3.35 16.72
CA GLU A 136 4.42 2.75 15.83
C GLU A 136 4.72 3.64 14.62
N ILE A 137 3.70 4.25 14.03
CA ILE A 137 3.84 5.23 12.95
C ILE A 137 4.61 6.46 13.44
N VAL A 138 4.25 7.02 14.60
CA VAL A 138 4.93 8.18 15.18
C VAL A 138 6.40 7.84 15.50
N LEU A 139 6.68 6.65 16.01
CA LEU A 139 8.03 6.17 16.24
C LEU A 139 8.88 6.16 14.94
N ALA A 140 8.30 5.74 13.82
CA ALA A 140 8.98 5.79 12.53
C ALA A 140 9.31 7.23 12.10
N PHE A 141 8.40 8.19 12.35
CA PHE A 141 8.60 9.62 12.06
C PHE A 141 9.62 10.32 12.96
N GLN A 142 10.14 9.68 14.02
CA GLN A 142 11.29 10.20 14.76
C GLN A 142 12.54 10.34 13.87
N ASN A 143 12.56 9.67 12.72
CA ASN A 143 13.55 9.94 11.69
C ASN A 143 13.10 11.11 10.81
N PRO A 144 13.81 12.25 10.80
CA PRO A 144 13.42 13.40 9.98
C PRO A 144 13.46 13.11 8.47
N LYS A 145 14.20 12.10 8.03
CA LYS A 145 14.22 11.66 6.63
C LYS A 145 12.97 10.88 6.22
N VAL A 146 12.18 10.37 7.18
CA VAL A 146 10.94 9.68 6.86
C VAL A 146 9.85 10.70 6.57
N GLY A 147 9.39 10.73 5.33
CA GLY A 147 8.28 11.59 4.88
C GLY A 147 6.96 10.84 4.77
N CYS A 148 7.01 9.51 4.63
CA CYS A 148 5.85 8.63 4.58
C CYS A 148 6.13 7.35 5.39
N VAL A 149 5.10 6.82 6.05
CA VAL A 149 5.13 5.51 6.71
C VAL A 149 4.04 4.65 6.08
N ALA A 150 4.42 3.50 5.56
CA ALA A 150 3.50 2.48 5.06
C ALA A 150 3.27 1.43 6.15
N GLY A 151 2.03 1.22 6.54
CA GLY A 151 1.62 0.13 7.42
C GLY A 151 1.54 -1.21 6.68
N GLU A 152 1.39 -2.28 7.44
CA GLU A 152 1.21 -3.62 6.90
C GLU A 152 -0.27 -3.91 6.65
N LYS A 153 -0.58 -4.42 5.47
CA LYS A 153 -1.90 -5.01 5.19
C LYS A 153 -1.92 -6.44 5.71
N ARG A 154 -2.95 -6.78 6.46
CA ARG A 154 -3.28 -8.16 6.87
C ARG A 154 -4.69 -8.51 6.41
N ILE A 155 -4.88 -9.74 5.98
CA ILE A 155 -6.19 -10.26 5.60
C ILE A 155 -6.73 -11.06 6.77
N ALA A 156 -8.00 -10.82 7.16
CA ALA A 156 -8.68 -11.65 8.14
C ALA A 156 -8.82 -13.08 7.60
N VAL A 157 -8.23 -14.06 8.29
CA VAL A 157 -8.34 -15.48 7.90
C VAL A 157 -9.76 -15.93 8.20
N GLN A 158 -10.60 -16.05 7.18
CA GLN A 158 -11.87 -16.75 7.32
C GLN A 158 -11.61 -18.25 7.29
N THR A 159 -12.05 -18.96 8.32
CA THR A 159 -11.83 -20.41 8.53
C THR A 159 -12.49 -21.32 7.47
N LYS A 160 -13.12 -20.77 6.44
CA LYS A 160 -13.87 -21.51 5.41
C LYS A 160 -13.15 -21.69 4.08
N ASP A 161 -12.05 -20.97 3.83
CA ASP A 161 -11.39 -21.01 2.53
C ASP A 161 -10.13 -21.89 2.59
N GLY A 162 -10.21 -23.06 1.96
CA GLY A 162 -9.13 -24.05 1.88
C GLY A 162 -7.85 -23.56 1.17
N ALA A 163 -7.37 -24.30 0.16
CA ALA A 163 -6.07 -24.11 -0.49
C ALA A 163 -5.81 -22.72 -1.10
N ALA A 164 -6.86 -22.01 -1.56
CA ALA A 164 -6.73 -20.66 -2.16
C ALA A 164 -6.30 -19.61 -1.13
N ALA A 165 -6.88 -19.62 0.06
CA ALA A 165 -6.50 -18.72 1.17
C ALA A 165 -5.06 -18.96 1.65
N GLY A 166 -4.57 -20.19 1.58
CA GLY A 166 -3.18 -20.54 1.91
C GLY A 166 -2.17 -19.90 0.94
N GLY A 167 -2.46 -19.89 -0.36
CA GLY A 167 -1.60 -19.29 -1.39
C GLY A 167 -1.53 -17.77 -1.29
N GLU A 168 -2.67 -17.13 -1.07
CA GLU A 168 -2.75 -15.67 -0.91
C GLU A 168 -1.99 -15.22 0.35
N GLY A 169 -2.14 -15.93 1.46
CA GLY A 169 -1.40 -15.62 2.69
C GLY A 169 0.13 -15.71 2.54
N ILE A 170 0.62 -16.71 1.77
CA ILE A 170 2.06 -16.84 1.47
C ILE A 170 2.54 -15.67 0.61
N TYR A 171 1.77 -15.28 -0.41
CA TYR A 171 2.09 -14.14 -1.26
C TYR A 171 2.19 -12.83 -0.47
N TRP A 172 1.21 -12.54 0.38
CA TRP A 172 1.21 -11.32 1.21
C TRP A 172 2.36 -11.30 2.21
N LYS A 173 2.70 -12.44 2.81
CA LYS A 173 3.86 -12.56 3.70
C LYS A 173 5.18 -12.30 2.94
N TYR A 174 5.29 -12.80 1.73
CA TYR A 174 6.45 -12.55 0.88
C TYR A 174 6.53 -11.06 0.48
N GLU A 175 5.45 -10.45 0.05
CA GLU A 175 5.37 -9.03 -0.32
C GLU A 175 5.70 -8.12 0.88
N SER A 176 5.19 -8.43 2.06
CA SER A 176 5.52 -7.74 3.31
C SER A 176 7.02 -7.83 3.63
N THR A 177 7.62 -9.03 3.45
CA THR A 177 9.05 -9.21 3.63
C THR A 177 9.87 -8.37 2.65
N LEU A 178 9.47 -8.30 1.37
CA LEU A 178 10.14 -7.45 0.39
C LEU A 178 10.03 -5.96 0.76
N LYS A 179 8.86 -5.47 1.14
CA LYS A 179 8.67 -4.08 1.60
C LYS A 179 9.52 -3.75 2.82
N ALA A 180 9.63 -4.68 3.78
CA ALA A 180 10.48 -4.53 4.96
C ALA A 180 11.96 -4.46 4.59
N LEU A 181 12.42 -5.31 3.68
CA LEU A 181 13.80 -5.28 3.18
C LEU A 181 14.10 -4.00 2.38
N ASP A 182 13.17 -3.56 1.52
CA ASP A 182 13.28 -2.30 0.80
C ASP A 182 13.46 -1.12 1.75
N SER A 183 12.60 -1.01 2.76
CA SER A 183 12.68 0.03 3.78
C SER A 183 14.00 -0.01 4.55
N ARG A 184 14.53 -1.21 4.84
CA ARG A 184 15.83 -1.40 5.51
C ARG A 184 17.00 -1.04 4.60
N LEU A 185 16.91 -1.33 3.30
CA LEU A 185 17.95 -0.94 2.35
C LEU A 185 18.00 0.59 2.18
N TYR A 186 16.87 1.20 1.81
CA TYR A 186 16.77 2.65 1.64
C TYR A 186 15.34 3.17 1.88
N SER A 187 14.36 2.75 1.08
CA SER A 187 12.98 3.19 1.14
C SER A 187 12.05 2.07 0.67
N ALA A 188 10.91 1.88 1.32
CA ALA A 188 9.87 1.06 0.74
C ALA A 188 9.41 1.65 -0.61
N VAL A 189 8.91 0.79 -1.51
CA VAL A 189 8.46 1.18 -2.84
C VAL A 189 6.94 1.28 -2.86
N GLY A 190 6.47 2.44 -2.40
CA GLY A 190 5.05 2.76 -2.31
C GLY A 190 4.38 2.31 -1.00
N ALA A 191 3.37 3.05 -0.62
CA ALA A 191 2.45 2.71 0.46
C ALA A 191 1.26 1.88 -0.06
N ALA A 192 0.38 1.46 0.82
CA ALA A 192 -0.88 0.80 0.53
C ALA A 192 -2.02 1.53 1.24
N GLY A 193 -3.17 1.67 0.57
CA GLY A 193 -4.28 2.53 0.99
C GLY A 193 -4.93 2.15 2.31
N GLU A 194 -4.78 0.89 2.70
CA GLU A 194 -5.37 0.36 3.94
C GLU A 194 -4.82 1.05 5.19
N LEU A 195 -3.52 1.40 5.18
CA LEU A 195 -2.89 2.16 6.27
C LEU A 195 -1.58 2.80 5.80
N PHE A 196 -1.54 4.10 5.73
CA PHE A 196 -0.29 4.83 5.54
C PHE A 196 -0.36 6.23 6.17
N ALA A 197 0.79 6.82 6.42
CA ALA A 197 0.86 8.14 7.02
C ALA A 197 1.88 9.02 6.31
N VAL A 198 1.62 10.32 6.32
CA VAL A 198 2.52 11.32 5.73
C VAL A 198 2.74 12.52 6.67
N ARG A 199 3.85 13.19 6.51
CA ARG A 199 3.95 14.56 7.03
C ARG A 199 3.01 15.44 6.24
N ARG A 200 2.14 16.20 6.95
CA ARG A 200 1.12 17.04 6.30
C ARG A 200 1.72 18.01 5.29
N GLU A 201 2.86 18.59 5.59
CA GLU A 201 3.57 19.54 4.74
C GLU A 201 4.05 18.96 3.40
N LEU A 202 4.15 17.62 3.32
CA LEU A 202 4.57 16.90 2.11
C LEU A 202 3.41 16.45 1.24
N PHE A 203 2.18 16.61 1.72
CA PHE A 203 1.00 16.27 0.91
C PHE A 203 0.85 17.27 -0.25
N GLU A 204 0.69 16.72 -1.43
CA GLU A 204 0.35 17.47 -2.64
C GLU A 204 -0.92 16.88 -3.27
N PRO A 205 -1.82 17.73 -3.76
CA PRO A 205 -2.96 17.27 -4.55
C PRO A 205 -2.50 16.41 -5.74
N MET A 206 -3.26 15.37 -6.00
CA MET A 206 -3.00 14.47 -7.12
C MET A 206 -4.01 14.72 -8.24
N GLU A 207 -3.70 14.24 -9.44
CA GLU A 207 -4.60 14.29 -10.57
C GLU A 207 -5.89 13.52 -10.26
N PRO A 208 -7.08 14.03 -10.64
CA PRO A 208 -8.36 13.41 -10.28
C PRO A 208 -8.56 11.97 -10.76
N ASP A 209 -7.89 11.60 -11.87
CA ASP A 209 -7.92 10.28 -12.47
C ASP A 209 -6.85 9.31 -11.92
N THR A 210 -6.22 9.65 -10.78
CA THR A 210 -5.22 8.78 -10.12
C THR A 210 -5.89 7.53 -9.59
N LEU A 211 -5.42 6.35 -10.05
CA LEU A 211 -5.96 5.05 -9.67
C LEU A 211 -5.35 4.47 -8.41
N LEU A 212 -4.06 4.75 -8.15
CA LEU A 212 -3.30 4.31 -6.98
C LEU A 212 -2.78 5.54 -6.25
N ASP A 213 -3.63 6.19 -5.49
CA ASP A 213 -3.37 7.44 -4.78
C ASP A 213 -2.27 7.30 -3.72
N ASP A 214 -2.32 6.27 -2.92
CA ASP A 214 -1.35 5.89 -1.90
C ASP A 214 0.06 5.70 -2.47
N PHE A 215 0.14 4.96 -3.58
CA PHE A 215 1.38 4.67 -4.27
C PHE A 215 2.01 5.93 -4.90
N ILE A 216 1.20 6.72 -5.61
CA ILE A 216 1.66 7.97 -6.26
C ILE A 216 2.11 8.99 -5.21
N LEU A 217 1.29 9.22 -4.16
CA LEU A 217 1.59 10.19 -3.12
C LEU A 217 2.89 9.83 -2.39
N SER A 218 3.02 8.59 -1.94
CA SER A 218 4.20 8.15 -1.19
C SER A 218 5.48 8.24 -2.00
N LEU A 219 5.45 7.87 -3.29
CA LEU A 219 6.63 7.98 -4.16
C LEU A 219 6.94 9.42 -4.57
N ARG A 220 5.95 10.30 -4.73
CA ARG A 220 6.20 11.75 -4.90
C ARG A 220 6.91 12.33 -3.68
N ILE A 221 6.57 11.91 -2.48
CA ILE A 221 7.30 12.28 -1.26
C ILE A 221 8.74 11.76 -1.31
N ALA A 222 8.94 10.51 -1.74
CA ALA A 222 10.28 9.94 -1.89
C ALA A 222 11.13 10.68 -2.95
N MET A 223 10.51 11.16 -4.04
CA MET A 223 11.18 11.98 -5.07
C MET A 223 11.71 13.31 -4.53
N LYS A 224 11.16 13.83 -3.43
CA LYS A 224 11.63 15.04 -2.74
C LYS A 224 12.83 14.76 -1.81
N GLY A 225 13.39 13.55 -1.81
CA GLY A 225 14.55 13.16 -0.99
C GLY A 225 14.21 12.58 0.38
N TYR A 226 12.92 12.37 0.67
CA TYR A 226 12.48 11.63 1.85
C TYR A 226 12.50 10.13 1.61
N THR A 227 12.25 9.35 2.67
CA THR A 227 12.10 7.90 2.58
C THR A 227 10.70 7.47 3.02
N ILE A 228 10.26 6.33 2.49
CA ILE A 228 9.07 5.63 2.95
C ILE A 228 9.52 4.54 3.91
N ALA A 229 9.17 4.66 5.19
CA ALA A 229 9.40 3.60 6.16
C ALA A 229 8.28 2.56 6.07
N TYR A 230 8.64 1.28 6.13
CA TYR A 230 7.65 0.20 6.26
C TYR A 230 7.56 -0.26 7.70
N CYS A 231 6.37 -0.17 8.29
CA CYS A 231 6.13 -0.47 9.69
C CYS A 231 5.24 -1.72 9.82
N THR A 232 5.84 -2.86 10.15
CA THR A 232 5.12 -4.14 10.30
C THR A 232 4.29 -4.23 11.58
N ASN A 233 4.59 -3.39 12.58
CA ASN A 233 3.86 -3.32 13.83
C ASN A 233 2.61 -2.42 13.75
N ALA A 234 2.56 -1.52 12.76
CA ALA A 234 1.36 -0.78 12.41
C ALA A 234 0.67 -1.50 11.25
N TYR A 235 -0.48 -2.12 11.51
CA TYR A 235 -1.18 -2.88 10.49
C TYR A 235 -2.68 -2.62 10.45
N ALA A 236 -3.26 -2.79 9.28
CA ALA A 236 -4.68 -2.79 9.04
C ALA A 236 -5.15 -4.17 8.61
N ILE A 237 -6.27 -4.62 9.18
CA ILE A 237 -6.92 -5.87 8.84
C ILE A 237 -8.10 -5.54 7.93
N GLU A 238 -8.10 -6.10 6.73
CA GLU A 238 -9.22 -6.04 5.79
C GLU A 238 -10.01 -7.34 5.87
N SER A 239 -11.33 -7.24 5.99
CA SER A 239 -12.22 -8.39 5.78
C SER A 239 -12.15 -8.77 4.31
N GLY A 240 -11.87 -10.04 4.02
CA GLY A 240 -11.74 -10.54 2.65
C GLY A 240 -12.97 -10.20 1.81
N SER A 241 -12.74 -9.83 0.55
CA SER A 241 -13.82 -9.58 -0.43
C SER A 241 -14.69 -10.82 -0.58
N ALA A 242 -15.98 -10.70 -0.34
CA ALA A 242 -16.94 -11.80 -0.44
C ALA A 242 -17.35 -12.11 -1.89
N ASP A 243 -17.04 -11.22 -2.85
CA ASP A 243 -17.47 -11.33 -4.26
C ASP A 243 -16.28 -11.39 -5.22
N MET A 244 -16.24 -12.45 -6.03
CA MET A 244 -15.23 -12.67 -7.09
C MET A 244 -15.25 -11.56 -8.14
N GLY A 245 -16.42 -10.97 -8.44
CA GLY A 245 -16.54 -9.89 -9.42
C GLY A 245 -15.91 -8.57 -8.94
N GLU A 246 -15.99 -8.28 -7.65
CA GLU A 246 -15.33 -7.12 -7.07
C GLU A 246 -13.80 -7.29 -7.03
N GLU A 247 -13.33 -8.51 -6.75
CA GLU A 247 -11.91 -8.82 -6.77
C GLU A 247 -11.30 -8.70 -8.18
N GLU A 248 -12.01 -9.13 -9.22
CA GLU A 248 -11.60 -8.95 -10.62
C GLU A 248 -11.48 -7.46 -10.96
N LYS A 249 -12.50 -6.66 -10.68
CA LYS A 249 -12.46 -5.19 -10.89
C LYS A 249 -11.28 -4.56 -10.16
N ARG A 250 -11.02 -4.99 -8.94
CA ARG A 250 -9.86 -4.53 -8.14
C ARG A 250 -8.54 -4.86 -8.81
N LYS A 251 -8.35 -6.11 -9.28
CA LYS A 251 -7.13 -6.54 -10.00
C LYS A 251 -6.92 -5.74 -11.28
N VAL A 252 -7.97 -5.52 -12.08
CA VAL A 252 -7.92 -4.68 -13.29
C VAL A 252 -7.52 -3.25 -12.94
N ARG A 253 -8.12 -2.65 -11.90
CA ARG A 253 -7.77 -1.31 -11.43
C ARG A 253 -6.31 -1.22 -11.00
N ILE A 254 -5.80 -2.22 -10.25
CA ILE A 254 -4.40 -2.25 -9.80
C ILE A 254 -3.45 -2.37 -11.01
N ALA A 255 -3.76 -3.20 -12.00
CA ALA A 255 -2.94 -3.35 -13.20
C ALA A 255 -2.89 -2.05 -14.02
N ALA A 256 -4.04 -1.43 -14.29
CA ALA A 256 -4.14 -0.15 -14.99
C ALA A 256 -3.44 0.98 -14.21
N GLY A 257 -3.67 1.04 -12.90
CA GLY A 257 -3.05 2.01 -12.00
C GLY A 257 -1.53 1.83 -11.92
N GLY A 258 -1.03 0.60 -11.98
CA GLY A 258 0.40 0.31 -12.03
C GLY A 258 1.06 0.90 -13.28
N LEU A 259 0.47 0.70 -14.46
CA LEU A 259 0.97 1.29 -15.72
C LEU A 259 0.86 2.82 -15.71
N GLN A 260 -0.26 3.37 -15.23
CA GLN A 260 -0.44 4.82 -15.05
C GLN A 260 0.65 5.39 -14.12
N SER A 261 0.93 4.70 -13.02
CA SER A 261 1.95 5.12 -12.04
C SER A 261 3.35 5.12 -12.64
N ILE A 262 3.70 4.11 -13.44
CA ILE A 262 5.00 4.06 -14.14
C ILE A 262 5.18 5.29 -15.05
N TRP A 263 4.13 5.65 -15.79
CA TRP A 263 4.17 6.81 -16.66
C TRP A 263 4.31 8.14 -15.89
N ARG A 264 3.54 8.32 -14.81
CA ARG A 264 3.56 9.54 -13.98
C ARG A 264 4.84 9.69 -13.18
N LEU A 265 5.39 8.59 -12.71
CA LEU A 265 6.62 8.53 -11.92
C LEU A 265 7.86 8.19 -12.78
N ARG A 266 7.78 8.35 -14.11
CA ARG A 266 8.91 8.07 -15.00
C ARG A 266 10.24 8.75 -14.64
N PRO A 267 10.29 9.93 -13.98
CA PRO A 267 11.58 10.48 -13.54
C PRO A 267 12.32 9.55 -12.57
N LEU A 268 11.60 8.73 -11.75
CA LEU A 268 12.21 7.73 -10.85
C LEU A 268 13.01 6.64 -11.59
N LEU A 269 12.82 6.47 -12.89
CA LEU A 269 13.61 5.53 -13.71
C LEU A 269 15.05 5.99 -13.92
N ASN A 270 15.39 7.23 -13.56
CA ASN A 270 16.75 7.76 -13.69
C ASN A 270 17.63 7.37 -12.48
N PRO A 271 18.51 6.35 -12.60
CA PRO A 271 19.36 5.90 -11.51
C PRO A 271 20.44 6.90 -11.13
N PHE A 272 20.83 7.80 -12.05
CA PHE A 272 21.81 8.82 -11.77
C PHE A 272 21.29 9.93 -10.87
N HIS A 273 19.97 10.13 -10.84
CA HIS A 273 19.33 11.13 -9.97
C HIS A 273 18.80 10.53 -8.68
N TYR A 274 18.16 9.35 -8.76
CA TYR A 274 17.48 8.72 -7.60
C TYR A 274 18.23 7.54 -7.00
N GLY A 275 19.35 7.11 -7.60
CA GLY A 275 20.23 6.08 -7.04
C GLY A 275 19.51 4.78 -6.64
N ILE A 276 19.61 4.43 -5.37
CA ILE A 276 19.02 3.19 -4.81
C ILE A 276 17.50 3.19 -4.94
N LEU A 277 16.82 4.32 -4.79
CA LEU A 277 15.36 4.40 -4.96
C LEU A 277 14.93 4.00 -6.38
N SER A 278 15.67 4.46 -7.41
CA SER A 278 15.43 4.06 -8.80
C SER A 278 15.60 2.56 -9.00
N PHE A 279 16.66 1.97 -8.43
CA PHE A 279 16.89 0.53 -8.46
C PHE A 279 15.74 -0.25 -7.82
N GLN A 280 15.32 0.14 -6.60
CA GLN A 280 14.22 -0.51 -5.88
C GLN A 280 12.90 -0.37 -6.66
N TYR A 281 12.56 0.84 -7.11
CA TYR A 281 11.34 1.12 -7.88
C TYR A 281 11.28 0.29 -9.16
N THR A 282 12.36 0.29 -9.95
CA THR A 282 12.43 -0.46 -11.20
C THR A 282 12.29 -1.97 -10.95
N SER A 283 13.05 -2.52 -10.02
CA SER A 283 13.11 -3.96 -9.76
C SER A 283 11.85 -4.49 -9.10
N HIS A 284 11.28 -3.77 -8.12
CA HIS A 284 10.14 -4.23 -7.34
C HIS A 284 8.81 -3.99 -8.06
N ARG A 285 8.65 -2.87 -8.77
CA ARG A 285 7.35 -2.46 -9.34
C ARG A 285 7.35 -2.40 -10.86
N VAL A 286 8.26 -1.64 -11.46
CA VAL A 286 8.22 -1.39 -12.91
C VAL A 286 8.33 -2.68 -13.70
N LEU A 287 9.36 -3.49 -13.45
CA LEU A 287 9.54 -4.77 -14.17
C LEU A 287 8.37 -5.73 -13.94
N ARG A 288 7.79 -5.74 -12.74
CA ARG A 288 6.67 -6.62 -12.39
C ARG A 288 5.37 -6.21 -13.10
N TRP A 289 5.10 -4.90 -13.21
CA TRP A 289 3.86 -4.39 -13.79
C TRP A 289 3.93 -4.21 -15.31
N SER A 290 5.12 -4.05 -15.88
CA SER A 290 5.29 -3.83 -17.32
C SER A 290 5.91 -5.03 -18.03
N VAL A 291 7.18 -5.33 -17.79
CA VAL A 291 7.95 -6.30 -18.56
C VAL A 291 7.49 -7.73 -18.31
N THR A 292 7.24 -8.11 -17.06
CA THR A 292 6.96 -9.49 -16.67
C THR A 292 5.68 -10.06 -17.31
N PRO A 293 4.53 -9.36 -17.33
CA PRO A 293 3.33 -9.87 -18.00
C PRO A 293 3.57 -10.12 -19.50
N PHE A 294 4.22 -9.21 -20.20
CA PHE A 294 4.52 -9.38 -21.62
C PHE A 294 5.48 -10.54 -21.89
N LEU A 295 6.52 -10.70 -21.05
CA LEU A 295 7.42 -11.84 -21.16
C LEU A 295 6.70 -13.17 -20.88
N LEU A 296 5.76 -13.19 -19.95
CA LEU A 296 4.97 -14.38 -19.67
C LEU A 296 4.20 -14.81 -20.92
N PHE A 297 3.50 -13.89 -21.59
CA PHE A 297 2.83 -14.18 -22.86
C PHE A 297 3.81 -14.56 -23.99
N ALA A 298 4.98 -13.92 -24.07
CA ALA A 298 5.97 -14.20 -25.09
C ALA A 298 6.65 -15.57 -24.92
N LEU A 299 6.69 -16.13 -23.71
CA LEU A 299 7.29 -17.43 -23.44
C LEU A 299 6.61 -18.58 -24.21
N LEU A 300 5.29 -18.53 -24.40
CA LEU A 300 4.56 -19.57 -25.10
C LEU A 300 4.98 -19.70 -26.59
N PRO A 301 4.87 -18.62 -27.42
CA PRO A 301 5.31 -18.69 -28.80
C PRO A 301 6.82 -18.93 -28.93
N LEU A 302 7.64 -18.40 -28.02
CA LEU A 302 9.08 -18.63 -28.01
C LEU A 302 9.39 -20.11 -27.80
N ASN A 303 8.71 -20.78 -26.88
CA ASN A 303 8.90 -22.22 -26.62
C ASN A 303 8.51 -23.08 -27.85
N ILE A 304 7.42 -22.70 -28.52
CA ILE A 304 7.01 -23.36 -29.78
C ILE A 304 8.08 -23.17 -30.84
N VAL A 305 8.60 -21.96 -31.03
CA VAL A 305 9.67 -21.68 -32.01
C VAL A 305 10.92 -22.49 -31.70
N VAL A 306 11.34 -22.58 -30.43
CA VAL A 306 12.52 -23.38 -30.05
C VAL A 306 12.30 -24.90 -30.40
N LEU A 307 11.10 -25.43 -30.17
CA LEU A 307 10.77 -26.79 -30.55
C LEU A 307 10.87 -26.99 -32.08
N LEU A 308 10.32 -26.06 -32.86
CA LEU A 308 10.37 -26.12 -34.34
C LEU A 308 11.79 -25.98 -34.89
N LEU A 309 12.67 -25.27 -34.22
CA LEU A 309 14.09 -25.10 -34.59
C LEU A 309 14.99 -26.24 -34.11
N GLY A 310 14.43 -27.35 -33.61
CA GLY A 310 15.18 -28.54 -33.23
C GLY A 310 15.68 -28.54 -31.77
N GLY A 311 15.11 -27.71 -30.91
CA GLY A 311 15.33 -27.80 -29.44
C GLY A 311 14.89 -29.15 -28.89
N SER A 312 15.45 -29.60 -27.77
CA SER A 312 15.13 -30.91 -27.16
C SER A 312 13.63 -31.10 -26.99
N PRO A 313 13.00 -32.04 -27.74
CA PRO A 313 11.54 -32.22 -27.72
C PRO A 313 11.02 -32.59 -26.32
N LEU A 314 11.80 -33.39 -25.58
CA LEU A 314 11.41 -33.81 -24.25
C LEU A 314 11.40 -32.60 -23.28
N PHE A 315 12.46 -31.80 -23.24
CA PHE A 315 12.57 -30.68 -22.30
C PHE A 315 11.58 -29.55 -22.63
N TYR A 316 11.60 -29.06 -23.87
CA TYR A 316 10.73 -27.97 -24.28
C TYR A 316 9.26 -28.40 -24.45
N GLY A 317 9.01 -29.69 -24.76
CA GLY A 317 7.65 -30.26 -24.78
C GLY A 317 7.03 -30.31 -23.38
N ILE A 318 7.79 -30.73 -22.36
CA ILE A 318 7.34 -30.69 -20.95
C ILE A 318 7.08 -29.24 -20.51
N LEU A 319 7.99 -28.31 -20.84
CA LEU A 319 7.80 -26.89 -20.50
C LEU A 319 6.55 -26.32 -21.17
N LEU A 320 6.28 -26.66 -22.44
CA LEU A 320 5.07 -26.22 -23.14
C LEU A 320 3.81 -26.77 -22.48
N GLY A 321 3.81 -28.08 -22.15
CA GLY A 321 2.71 -28.69 -21.43
C GLY A 321 2.42 -28.03 -20.07
N LEU A 322 3.47 -27.73 -19.29
CA LEU A 322 3.35 -27.00 -18.02
C LEU A 322 2.86 -25.57 -18.19
N GLN A 323 3.28 -24.87 -19.25
CA GLN A 323 2.79 -23.53 -19.58
C GLN A 323 1.30 -23.53 -19.92
N ILE A 324 0.87 -24.45 -20.80
CA ILE A 324 -0.54 -24.60 -21.17
C ILE A 324 -1.40 -24.93 -19.94
N LEU A 325 -0.93 -25.83 -19.09
CA LEU A 325 -1.60 -26.15 -17.83
C LEU A 325 -1.73 -24.92 -16.91
N PHE A 326 -0.64 -24.18 -16.76
CA PHE A 326 -0.62 -22.96 -15.94
C PHE A 326 -1.61 -21.91 -16.45
N TYR A 327 -1.64 -21.65 -17.77
CA TYR A 327 -2.60 -20.69 -18.35
C TYR A 327 -4.05 -21.19 -18.36
N GLY A 328 -4.27 -22.50 -18.36
CA GLY A 328 -5.61 -23.08 -18.30
C GLY A 328 -6.21 -23.15 -16.89
N MET A 329 -5.38 -23.07 -15.85
CA MET A 329 -5.82 -23.08 -14.44
C MET A 329 -5.95 -21.68 -13.83
N GLY A 330 -5.47 -20.63 -14.47
CA GLY A 330 -5.54 -19.23 -14.03
C GLY A 330 -6.61 -18.46 -14.76
#